data_c993d2e72ee111a088cce760cea1cf80
#
_entry.id   c993d2e72ee111a088cce760cea1cf80
#
_cell.length_a   1.000
_cell.length_b   1.000
_cell.length_c   1.000
_cell.angle_alpha   90.00
_cell.angle_beta   90.00
_cell.angle_gamma   90.00
#
_symmetry.space_group_name_H-M   'P 1'
#
loop_
_entity.id
_entity.type
_entity.pdbx_description
1 polymer ?
#
loop_
_entity_poly.entity_id
_entity_poly.type
_entity_poly.pdbx_seq_one_letter_code
_entity_poly.pdbx_strand_id
1 'polypeptide(L)'
;MKLTWLGHSCFAVESGGYRVVLDPYYVESYPPLHTSANEVLCSHHHRDHAFVEAVSLTPRKDSPFTVQTVETFHDDKGGTLRGTNTVHVLAAEGLRVVHLGDLGHELSGEQLAPLRGCDALLIPIGGFYTIDAETAKRVADAIAPRVVVPMHY
;
A
#
# COMPACT_ATOMS: atom_id res chain seq x y z
N MET A 1 -10.35 -9.37 10.27
CA MET A 1 -9.75 -8.75 9.05
C MET A 1 -8.93 -9.78 8.30
N LYS A 2 -9.00 -9.83 6.96
CA LYS A 2 -8.23 -10.74 6.11
C LYS A 2 -7.40 -9.92 5.12
N LEU A 3 -6.10 -10.27 4.99
CA LEU A 3 -5.18 -9.69 4.03
C LEU A 3 -4.79 -10.74 3.01
N THR A 4 -4.86 -10.41 1.71
CA THR A 4 -4.51 -11.31 0.61
C THR A 4 -3.59 -10.59 -0.37
N TRP A 5 -2.42 -11.15 -0.67
CA TRP A 5 -1.56 -10.67 -1.74
C TRP A 5 -2.09 -11.15 -3.10
N LEU A 6 -2.20 -10.22 -4.05
CA LEU A 6 -2.73 -10.50 -5.40
C LEU A 6 -1.65 -10.44 -6.49
N GLY A 7 -0.43 -10.10 -6.13
CA GLY A 7 0.72 -9.92 -7.02
C GLY A 7 1.30 -8.52 -6.96
N HIS A 8 2.57 -8.35 -7.31
CA HIS A 8 3.29 -7.08 -7.29
C HIS A 8 3.09 -6.35 -5.95
N SER A 9 2.58 -5.11 -5.95
CA SER A 9 2.20 -4.38 -4.75
C SER A 9 0.69 -4.42 -4.47
N CYS A 10 -0.05 -5.30 -5.16
CA CYS A 10 -1.50 -5.37 -5.06
C CYS A 10 -1.94 -6.28 -3.91
N PHE A 11 -2.78 -5.72 -3.04
CA PHE A 11 -3.37 -6.45 -1.91
C PHE A 11 -4.88 -6.24 -1.84
N ALA A 12 -5.57 -7.26 -1.35
CA ALA A 12 -6.96 -7.14 -0.90
C ALA A 12 -7.03 -7.17 0.62
N VAL A 13 -7.78 -6.23 1.21
CA VAL A 13 -8.08 -6.17 2.64
C VAL A 13 -9.57 -6.33 2.83
N GLU A 14 -9.99 -7.29 3.63
CA GLU A 14 -11.40 -7.64 3.82
C GLU A 14 -11.79 -7.55 5.30
N SER A 15 -12.96 -6.97 5.57
CA SER A 15 -13.58 -6.91 6.88
C SER A 15 -15.10 -6.81 6.73
N GLY A 16 -15.87 -7.59 7.52
CA GLY A 16 -17.34 -7.50 7.54
C GLY A 16 -18.01 -7.69 6.17
N GLY A 17 -17.41 -8.48 5.27
CA GLY A 17 -17.93 -8.67 3.91
C GLY A 17 -17.69 -7.47 2.97
N TYR A 18 -16.88 -6.50 3.38
CA TYR A 18 -16.40 -5.39 2.56
C TYR A 18 -14.96 -5.65 2.13
N ARG A 19 -14.65 -5.41 0.86
CA ARG A 19 -13.35 -5.68 0.26
C ARG A 19 -12.75 -4.41 -0.37
N VAL A 20 -11.56 -4.03 0.10
CA VAL A 20 -10.72 -2.97 -0.49
C VAL A 20 -9.59 -3.61 -1.26
N VAL A 21 -9.33 -3.17 -2.49
CA VAL A 21 -8.14 -3.54 -3.26
C VAL A 21 -7.21 -2.35 -3.32
N LEU A 22 -5.95 -2.59 -2.98
CA LEU A 22 -4.86 -1.62 -2.99
C LEU A 22 -3.97 -1.88 -4.21
N ASP A 23 -3.60 -0.83 -4.92
CA ASP A 23 -2.66 -0.83 -6.04
C ASP A 23 -2.89 -1.96 -7.08
N PRO A 24 -4.05 -2.02 -7.76
CA PRO A 24 -4.26 -2.97 -8.84
C PRO A 24 -3.29 -2.69 -9.99
N TYR A 25 -2.70 -3.75 -10.57
CA TYR A 25 -1.58 -3.62 -11.48
C TYR A 25 -1.85 -4.12 -12.89
N TYR A 26 -1.08 -3.57 -13.83
CA TYR A 26 -0.74 -4.17 -15.11
C TYR A 26 0.79 -4.25 -15.24
N VAL A 27 1.32 -5.46 -15.17
CA VAL A 27 2.75 -5.77 -15.33
C VAL A 27 2.88 -6.99 -16.23
N GLU A 28 3.58 -6.86 -17.36
CA GLU A 28 3.67 -7.94 -18.38
C GLU A 28 4.27 -9.24 -17.85
N SER A 29 5.17 -9.16 -16.87
CA SER A 29 5.82 -10.32 -16.25
C SER A 29 4.97 -11.03 -15.19
N TYR A 30 3.84 -10.45 -14.81
CA TYR A 30 2.91 -11.03 -13.84
C TYR A 30 1.67 -11.60 -14.54
N PRO A 31 1.01 -12.60 -13.94
CA PRO A 31 -0.29 -13.03 -14.43
C PRO A 31 -1.28 -11.86 -14.47
N PRO A 32 -2.18 -11.82 -15.48
CA PRO A 32 -3.20 -10.78 -15.54
C PRO A 32 -4.05 -10.75 -14.26
N LEU A 33 -4.19 -9.56 -13.68
CA LEU A 33 -5.05 -9.37 -12.52
C LEU A 33 -6.52 -9.34 -12.93
N HIS A 34 -7.34 -10.19 -12.31
CA HIS A 34 -8.80 -10.14 -12.36
C HIS A 34 -9.35 -10.33 -10.96
N THR A 35 -9.96 -9.31 -10.38
CA THR A 35 -10.49 -9.35 -9.02
C THR A 35 -11.74 -8.50 -8.89
N SER A 36 -12.39 -8.55 -7.74
CA SER A 36 -13.53 -7.71 -7.40
C SER A 36 -13.30 -6.95 -6.11
N ALA A 37 -13.91 -5.79 -5.97
CA ALA A 37 -13.82 -4.97 -4.77
C ALA A 37 -15.09 -4.11 -4.55
N ASN A 38 -15.25 -3.61 -3.33
CA ASN A 38 -16.19 -2.54 -3.02
C ASN A 38 -15.52 -1.17 -3.15
N GLU A 39 -14.19 -1.13 -2.99
CA GLU A 39 -13.38 0.08 -3.06
C GLU A 39 -11.98 -0.24 -3.61
N VAL A 40 -11.40 0.71 -4.33
CA VAL A 40 -10.02 0.64 -4.83
C VAL A 40 -9.28 1.88 -4.34
N LEU A 41 -8.08 1.68 -3.79
CA LEU A 41 -7.17 2.74 -3.36
C LEU A 41 -5.83 2.56 -4.08
N CYS A 42 -5.34 3.64 -4.70
CA CYS A 42 -4.06 3.65 -5.42
C CYS A 42 -3.08 4.57 -4.73
N SER A 43 -1.84 4.12 -4.54
CA SER A 43 -0.77 4.91 -3.95
C SER A 43 -0.30 6.04 -4.88
N HIS A 44 -0.33 5.80 -6.19
CA HIS A 44 0.04 6.75 -7.23
C HIS A 44 -0.52 6.31 -8.59
N HIS A 45 -0.27 7.08 -9.67
CA HIS A 45 -0.95 6.91 -10.97
C HIS A 45 -0.20 6.07 -11.99
N HIS A 46 0.90 5.40 -11.64
CA HIS A 46 1.56 4.50 -12.57
C HIS A 46 0.71 3.25 -12.83
N ARG A 47 0.78 2.70 -14.05
CA ARG A 47 -0.09 1.62 -14.50
C ARG A 47 0.07 0.31 -13.72
N ASP A 48 1.22 0.10 -13.15
CA ASP A 48 1.53 -1.03 -12.27
C ASP A 48 0.97 -0.86 -10.84
N HIS A 49 0.29 0.29 -10.55
CA HIS A 49 -0.36 0.57 -9.26
C HIS A 49 -1.77 1.14 -9.39
N ALA A 50 -2.21 1.51 -10.60
CA ALA A 50 -3.51 2.16 -10.81
C ALA A 50 -4.30 1.55 -11.98
N PHE A 51 -4.12 0.26 -12.27
CA PHE A 51 -4.87 -0.44 -13.32
C PHE A 51 -6.23 -0.89 -12.79
N VAL A 52 -7.10 0.08 -12.53
CA VAL A 52 -8.43 -0.12 -11.93
C VAL A 52 -9.36 -0.95 -12.82
N GLU A 53 -9.10 -1.02 -14.12
CA GLU A 53 -9.85 -1.83 -15.10
C GLU A 53 -9.78 -3.33 -14.81
N ALA A 54 -8.77 -3.78 -14.05
CA ALA A 54 -8.65 -5.17 -13.60
C ALA A 54 -9.63 -5.52 -12.46
N VAL A 55 -10.32 -4.51 -11.91
CA VAL A 55 -11.19 -4.70 -10.74
C VAL A 55 -12.65 -4.52 -11.10
N SER A 56 -13.46 -5.57 -10.91
CA SER A 56 -14.92 -5.47 -10.97
C SER A 56 -15.42 -4.75 -9.73
N LEU A 57 -15.68 -3.44 -9.86
CA LEU A 57 -16.04 -2.58 -8.73
C LEU A 57 -17.54 -2.62 -8.45
N THR A 58 -17.91 -2.91 -7.21
CA THR A 58 -19.29 -2.83 -6.69
C THR A 58 -19.29 -1.91 -5.47
N PRO A 59 -19.39 -0.59 -5.65
CA PRO A 59 -19.31 0.38 -4.56
C PRO A 59 -20.40 0.18 -3.53
N ARG A 60 -20.04 0.32 -2.24
CA ARG A 60 -20.97 0.29 -1.09
C ARG A 60 -20.66 1.47 -0.18
N LYS A 61 -21.66 1.94 0.57
CA LYS A 61 -21.53 3.08 1.51
C LYS A 61 -21.27 2.66 2.95
N ASP A 62 -21.37 1.38 3.24
CA ASP A 62 -21.24 0.80 4.58
C ASP A 62 -19.85 0.22 4.85
N SER A 63 -18.82 0.92 4.40
CA SER A 63 -17.42 0.53 4.67
C SER A 63 -17.16 0.44 6.18
N PRO A 64 -16.64 -0.69 6.67
CA PRO A 64 -16.19 -0.82 8.04
C PRO A 64 -14.80 -0.18 8.26
N PHE A 65 -14.12 0.23 7.18
CA PHE A 65 -12.79 0.79 7.26
C PHE A 65 -12.80 2.29 7.52
N THR A 66 -11.96 2.72 8.45
CA THR A 66 -11.45 4.08 8.47
C THR A 66 -10.17 4.11 7.64
N VAL A 67 -10.10 5.03 6.68
CA VAL A 67 -8.93 5.22 5.81
C VAL A 67 -8.28 6.54 6.15
N GLN A 68 -6.99 6.49 6.49
CA GLN A 68 -6.14 7.66 6.67
C GLN A 68 -5.01 7.60 5.62
N THR A 69 -4.58 8.75 5.13
CA THR A 69 -3.49 8.85 4.16
C THR A 69 -2.32 9.65 4.72
N VAL A 70 -1.11 9.32 4.25
CA VAL A 70 0.11 10.08 4.50
C VAL A 70 0.79 10.34 3.17
N GLU A 71 0.98 11.61 2.83
CA GLU A 71 1.65 11.99 1.59
C GLU A 71 3.16 11.81 1.71
N THR A 72 3.72 11.15 0.71
CA THR A 72 5.15 10.86 0.57
C THR A 72 5.57 11.03 -0.88
N PHE A 73 6.80 10.65 -1.21
CA PHE A 73 7.32 10.72 -2.57
C PHE A 73 7.79 9.36 -3.07
N HIS A 74 7.67 9.17 -4.38
CA HIS A 74 8.14 7.98 -5.10
C HIS A 74 9.64 8.06 -5.45
N ASP A 75 10.36 8.95 -4.82
CA ASP A 75 11.81 9.13 -4.97
C ASP A 75 12.40 9.83 -3.73
N ASP A 76 13.72 9.92 -3.68
CA ASP A 76 14.48 10.61 -2.64
C ASP A 76 14.80 12.08 -2.99
N LYS A 77 14.13 12.63 -4.01
CA LYS A 77 14.32 14.00 -4.54
C LYS A 77 13.04 14.86 -4.40
N GLY A 78 12.20 14.56 -3.41
CA GLY A 78 10.98 15.32 -3.18
C GLY A 78 9.95 15.21 -4.30
N GLY A 79 9.89 14.07 -4.98
CA GLY A 79 8.94 13.80 -6.05
C GLY A 79 9.33 14.36 -7.42
N THR A 80 10.52 14.92 -7.58
CA THR A 80 10.95 15.53 -8.86
C THR A 80 11.28 14.50 -9.94
N LEU A 81 11.55 13.24 -9.57
CA LEU A 81 11.85 12.17 -10.52
C LEU A 81 10.64 11.33 -10.88
N ARG A 82 9.84 10.91 -9.88
CA ARG A 82 8.73 9.94 -10.07
C ARG A 82 7.41 10.40 -9.47
N GLY A 83 7.35 11.61 -8.88
CA GLY A 83 6.14 12.20 -8.35
C GLY A 83 5.85 11.83 -6.89
N THR A 84 4.59 12.05 -6.54
CA THR A 84 4.07 11.77 -5.19
C THR A 84 3.69 10.30 -5.03
N ASN A 85 3.66 9.86 -3.78
CA ASN A 85 3.19 8.55 -3.36
C ASN A 85 2.32 8.72 -2.11
N THR A 86 1.16 8.09 -2.08
CA THR A 86 0.23 8.13 -0.95
C THR A 86 0.32 6.83 -0.18
N VAL A 87 0.67 6.93 1.09
CA VAL A 87 0.58 5.81 2.05
C VAL A 87 -0.86 5.70 2.54
N HIS A 88 -1.41 4.48 2.53
CA HIS A 88 -2.75 4.20 3.05
C HIS A 88 -2.70 3.46 4.37
N VAL A 89 -3.46 3.95 5.36
CA VAL A 89 -3.69 3.28 6.63
C VAL A 89 -5.16 2.86 6.69
N LEU A 90 -5.42 1.56 6.68
CA LEU A 90 -6.77 0.99 6.79
C LEU A 90 -6.96 0.44 8.19
N ALA A 91 -7.99 0.91 8.89
CA ALA A 91 -8.32 0.44 10.23
C ALA A 91 -9.74 -0.14 10.28
N ALA A 92 -9.88 -1.35 10.80
CA ALA A 92 -11.15 -2.01 11.11
C ALA A 92 -10.92 -3.10 12.17
N GLU A 93 -11.95 -3.46 12.94
CA GLU A 93 -11.89 -4.53 13.96
C GLU A 93 -10.78 -4.33 15.01
N GLY A 94 -10.37 -3.07 15.27
CA GLY A 94 -9.25 -2.77 16.16
C GLY A 94 -7.85 -3.08 15.58
N LEU A 95 -7.76 -3.44 14.30
CA LEU A 95 -6.53 -3.75 13.57
C LEU A 95 -6.23 -2.67 12.54
N ARG A 96 -4.93 -2.42 12.28
CA ARG A 96 -4.45 -1.46 11.28
C ARG A 96 -3.50 -2.12 10.29
N VAL A 97 -3.78 -1.94 9.00
CA VAL A 97 -2.91 -2.32 7.88
C VAL A 97 -2.38 -1.04 7.24
N VAL A 98 -1.07 -0.98 7.05
CA VAL A 98 -0.39 0.14 6.38
C VAL A 98 0.20 -0.35 5.08
N HIS A 99 -0.14 0.34 3.97
CA HIS A 99 0.42 0.10 2.64
C HIS A 99 1.27 1.30 2.24
N LEU A 100 2.58 1.09 2.10
CA LEU A 100 3.53 2.17 1.82
C LEU A 100 3.61 2.56 0.34
N GLY A 101 2.89 1.86 -0.55
CA GLY A 101 2.99 2.10 -2.00
C GLY A 101 4.42 1.96 -2.49
N ASP A 102 4.83 2.86 -3.38
CA ASP A 102 6.19 2.95 -3.89
C ASP A 102 7.01 4.00 -3.14
N LEU A 103 7.04 3.89 -1.82
CA LEU A 103 7.85 4.77 -0.98
C LEU A 103 9.30 4.84 -1.49
N GLY A 104 9.78 6.06 -1.74
CA GLY A 104 11.09 6.32 -2.32
C GLY A 104 12.13 6.92 -1.37
N HIS A 105 11.78 7.15 -0.09
CA HIS A 105 12.64 7.82 0.89
C HIS A 105 12.37 7.37 2.33
N GLU A 106 13.25 7.72 3.25
CA GLU A 106 12.99 7.54 4.69
C GLU A 106 11.89 8.53 5.17
N LEU A 107 11.06 8.07 6.10
CA LEU A 107 9.93 8.85 6.60
C LEU A 107 10.36 9.85 7.67
N SER A 108 9.79 11.05 7.64
CA SER A 108 9.91 12.05 8.72
C SER A 108 9.17 11.61 9.98
N GLY A 109 9.45 12.26 11.11
CA GLY A 109 8.73 11.98 12.37
C GLY A 109 7.21 12.19 12.26
N GLU A 110 6.78 13.21 11.50
CA GLU A 110 5.36 13.48 11.27
C GLU A 110 4.70 12.40 10.40
N GLN A 111 5.42 11.91 9.38
CA GLN A 111 4.94 10.82 8.53
C GLN A 111 4.90 9.48 9.29
N LEU A 112 5.86 9.23 10.17
CA LEU A 112 5.91 8.00 10.99
C LEU A 112 4.79 7.93 12.04
N ALA A 113 4.40 9.07 12.63
CA ALA A 113 3.48 9.10 13.76
C ALA A 113 2.17 8.32 13.54
N PRO A 114 1.43 8.48 12.42
CA PRO A 114 0.20 7.71 12.19
C PRO A 114 0.43 6.24 11.85
N LEU A 115 1.65 5.83 11.51
CA LEU A 115 1.98 4.48 11.05
C LEU A 115 2.44 3.56 12.19
N ARG A 116 2.99 4.14 13.27
CA ARG A 116 3.63 3.41 14.36
C ARG A 116 2.72 2.37 15.00
N GLY A 117 3.30 1.18 15.26
CA GLY A 117 2.63 0.08 15.94
C GLY A 117 1.46 -0.51 15.15
N CYS A 118 1.45 -0.41 13.81
CA CYS A 118 0.44 -1.06 12.99
C CYS A 118 0.53 -2.58 13.10
N ASP A 119 -0.56 -3.27 12.76
CA ASP A 119 -0.62 -4.74 12.84
C ASP A 119 0.07 -5.39 11.63
N ALA A 120 -0.11 -4.84 10.44
CA ALA A 120 0.59 -5.28 9.24
C ALA A 120 1.13 -4.08 8.45
N LEU A 121 2.40 -4.17 8.05
CA LEU A 121 3.09 -3.20 7.22
C LEU A 121 3.45 -3.83 5.88
N LEU A 122 2.89 -3.30 4.79
CA LEU A 122 3.20 -3.68 3.42
C LEU A 122 4.23 -2.69 2.88
N ILE A 123 5.46 -3.17 2.63
CA ILE A 123 6.64 -2.33 2.42
C ILE A 123 7.40 -2.72 1.16
N PRO A 124 7.71 -1.77 0.24
CA PRO A 124 8.52 -2.06 -0.94
C PRO A 124 9.99 -2.27 -0.55
N ILE A 125 10.66 -3.18 -1.28
CA ILE A 125 12.08 -3.51 -1.06
C ILE A 125 12.91 -3.55 -2.35
N GLY A 126 12.35 -3.14 -3.49
CA GLY A 126 12.95 -3.31 -4.81
C GLY A 126 14.27 -2.57 -5.06
N GLY A 127 14.44 -1.39 -4.48
CA GLY A 127 15.70 -0.63 -4.48
C GLY A 127 15.95 0.24 -5.71
N PHE A 128 15.33 -0.01 -6.85
CA PHE A 128 15.53 0.81 -8.04
C PHE A 128 14.49 1.94 -8.17
N TYR A 129 13.20 1.58 -8.08
CA TYR A 129 12.09 2.54 -8.12
C TYR A 129 11.62 2.94 -6.73
N THR A 130 11.95 2.14 -5.73
CA THR A 130 11.51 2.28 -4.34
C THR A 130 12.71 2.29 -3.41
N ILE A 131 12.47 2.43 -2.11
CA ILE A 131 13.49 2.15 -1.10
C ILE A 131 14.02 0.72 -1.26
N ASP A 132 15.30 0.52 -0.95
CA ASP A 132 15.93 -0.79 -0.93
C ASP A 132 15.63 -1.55 0.37
N ALA A 133 16.05 -2.81 0.44
CA ALA A 133 15.79 -3.68 1.58
C ALA A 133 16.41 -3.17 2.89
N GLU A 134 17.58 -2.51 2.81
CA GLU A 134 18.25 -1.93 3.98
C GLU A 134 17.48 -0.72 4.52
N THR A 135 17.08 0.18 3.65
CA THR A 135 16.22 1.33 4.01
C THR A 135 14.86 0.87 4.50
N ALA A 136 14.26 -0.14 3.85
CA ALA A 136 13.00 -0.74 4.28
C ALA A 136 13.09 -1.31 5.69
N LYS A 137 14.21 -1.94 6.05
CA LYS A 137 14.43 -2.40 7.42
C LYS A 137 14.43 -1.23 8.42
N ARG A 138 15.13 -0.14 8.12
CA ARG A 138 15.14 1.05 9.00
C ARG A 138 13.75 1.66 9.16
N VAL A 139 12.99 1.75 8.08
CA VAL A 139 11.59 2.23 8.11
C VAL A 139 10.71 1.29 8.95
N ALA A 140 10.82 -0.01 8.75
CA ALA A 140 10.08 -1.00 9.54
C ALA A 140 10.44 -0.94 11.04
N ASP A 141 11.72 -0.80 11.36
CA ASP A 141 12.17 -0.65 12.76
C ASP A 141 11.57 0.62 13.42
N ALA A 142 11.49 1.72 12.66
CA ALA A 142 10.91 2.99 13.16
C ALA A 142 9.39 2.93 13.33
N ILE A 143 8.68 2.18 12.48
CA ILE A 143 7.23 1.96 12.56
C ILE A 143 6.90 0.94 13.65
N ALA A 144 7.75 -0.06 13.86
CA ALA A 144 7.57 -1.17 14.81
C ALA A 144 6.24 -1.92 14.63
N PRO A 145 5.95 -2.46 13.42
CA PRO A 145 4.72 -3.21 13.15
C PRO A 145 4.76 -4.59 13.83
N ARG A 146 3.60 -5.24 13.95
CA ARG A 146 3.54 -6.64 14.41
C ARG A 146 3.96 -7.63 13.32
N VAL A 147 3.63 -7.32 12.07
CA VAL A 147 3.97 -8.13 10.89
C VAL A 147 4.49 -7.23 9.78
N VAL A 148 5.56 -7.65 9.10
CA VAL A 148 6.09 -7.00 7.90
C VAL A 148 5.87 -7.91 6.71
N VAL A 149 5.30 -7.36 5.63
CA VAL A 149 5.10 -8.05 4.35
C VAL A 149 5.88 -7.30 3.27
N PRO A 150 7.02 -7.82 2.80
CA PRO A 150 7.75 -7.23 1.70
C PRO A 150 6.97 -7.34 0.39
N MET A 151 7.11 -6.32 -0.47
CA MET A 151 6.50 -6.27 -1.81
C MET A 151 7.41 -5.55 -2.79
N HIS A 152 7.04 -5.49 -4.07
CA HIS A 152 7.75 -4.74 -5.11
C HIS A 152 9.24 -5.13 -5.20
N TYR A 153 9.49 -6.44 -5.38
CA TYR A 153 10.86 -7.02 -5.50
C TYR A 153 11.05 -7.76 -6.81
#